data_a5fd3fbebf1f113c81a2ee5f691f6d03
#
_entry.id   a5fd3fbebf1f113c81a2ee5f691f6d03
#
_cell.length_a   1.000
_cell.length_b   1.000
_cell.length_c   1.000
_cell.angle_alpha   90.00
_cell.angle_beta   90.00
_cell.angle_gamma   90.00
#
_symmetry.space_group_name_H-M   'P 1'
#
loop_
_entity.id
_entity.type
_entity.pdbx_description
1 polymer ?
#
loop_
_entity_poly.entity_id
_entity_poly.type
_entity_poly.pdbx_seq_one_letter_code
_entity_poly.pdbx_strand_id
1 'polypeptide(L)'
;PENIRWSRAARVYKTRFVPDITRIYLTTENSLCASNNGSGRNMRKTYNTIVGAYYALKEQRDLMYKYDIKKYVMTIAVIVYNSFNIKQPTFHLMDKVNDKLLYVLFYLPLLLVWLLRR
;
A
#
# COMPACT_ATOMS: atom_id res chain seq x y z
N PRO A 1 -0.95 -0.19 -10.96
CA PRO A 1 0.22 -0.84 -10.37
C PRO A 1 0.30 -2.31 -10.78
N GLU A 2 1.50 -2.79 -11.03
CA GLU A 2 1.75 -4.15 -11.51
C GLU A 2 1.27 -5.23 -10.51
N ASN A 3 1.41 -4.97 -9.24
CA ASN A 3 0.97 -5.88 -8.17
C ASN A 3 -0.54 -6.21 -8.21
N ILE A 4 -1.37 -5.30 -8.70
CA ILE A 4 -2.81 -5.54 -8.84
C ILE A 4 -3.07 -6.63 -9.89
N ARG A 5 -2.38 -6.57 -11.02
CA ARG A 5 -2.50 -7.56 -12.10
C ARG A 5 -2.08 -8.95 -11.62
N TRP A 6 -0.96 -9.04 -10.92
CA TRP A 6 -0.48 -10.30 -10.35
C TRP A 6 -1.41 -10.87 -9.29
N SER A 7 -1.98 -10.01 -8.43
CA SER A 7 -2.97 -10.44 -7.44
C SER A 7 -4.25 -10.97 -8.07
N ARG A 8 -4.70 -10.39 -9.18
CA ARG A 8 -5.87 -10.89 -9.93
C ARG A 8 -5.56 -12.23 -10.58
N ALA A 9 -4.39 -12.37 -11.20
CA ALA A 9 -3.96 -13.62 -11.80
C ALA A 9 -3.85 -14.75 -10.77
N ALA A 10 -3.32 -14.48 -9.57
CA ALA A 10 -3.16 -15.46 -8.50
C ALA A 10 -4.49 -16.01 -7.96
N ARG A 11 -5.61 -15.32 -8.16
CA ARG A 11 -6.95 -15.82 -7.78
C ARG A 11 -7.45 -16.92 -8.72
N VAL A 12 -7.02 -16.89 -9.97
CA VAL A 12 -7.50 -17.79 -11.04
C VAL A 12 -6.49 -18.90 -11.33
N TYR A 13 -5.21 -18.60 -11.26
CA TYR A 13 -4.13 -19.50 -11.65
C TYR A 13 -3.29 -19.90 -10.44
N LYS A 14 -2.86 -21.16 -10.42
CA LYS A 14 -1.87 -21.63 -9.46
C LYS A 14 -0.50 -21.07 -9.82
N THR A 15 0.21 -20.55 -8.84
CA THR A 15 1.57 -20.03 -9.02
C THR A 15 2.59 -21.11 -8.65
N ARG A 16 3.57 -21.36 -9.52
CA ARG A 16 4.72 -22.21 -9.22
C ARG A 16 5.95 -21.33 -9.05
N PHE A 17 6.64 -21.51 -7.94
CA PHE A 17 7.94 -20.89 -7.73
C PHE A 17 9.04 -21.72 -8.39
N VAL A 18 9.85 -21.07 -9.22
CA VAL A 18 11.02 -21.66 -9.88
C VAL A 18 12.26 -21.03 -9.25
N PRO A 19 13.22 -21.81 -8.73
CA PRO A 19 14.40 -21.27 -8.04
C PRO A 19 15.45 -20.67 -9.01
N ASP A 20 15.14 -20.58 -10.29
CA ASP A 20 16.06 -20.04 -11.28
C ASP A 20 16.05 -18.51 -11.28
N ILE A 21 17.22 -17.92 -11.54
CA ILE A 21 17.35 -16.47 -11.74
C ILE A 21 16.79 -16.11 -13.10
N THR A 22 15.56 -15.55 -13.11
CA THR A 22 14.86 -15.17 -14.34
C THR A 22 15.04 -13.70 -14.70
N ARG A 23 15.49 -12.87 -13.77
CA ARG A 23 15.66 -11.43 -13.96
C ARG A 23 16.79 -10.86 -13.10
N ILE A 24 17.67 -10.08 -13.71
CA ILE A 24 18.68 -9.29 -13.02
C ILE A 24 18.26 -7.82 -13.10
N TYR A 25 18.22 -7.14 -11.95
CA TYR A 25 17.95 -5.70 -11.86
C TYR A 25 19.26 -4.93 -11.76
N LEU A 26 19.51 -4.10 -12.76
CA LEU A 26 20.62 -3.14 -12.71
C LEU A 26 20.09 -1.83 -12.13
N THR A 27 20.61 -1.42 -10.99
CA THR A 27 20.31 -0.13 -10.37
C THR A 27 21.30 0.90 -10.88
N THR A 28 20.80 1.90 -11.60
CA THR A 28 21.55 3.10 -11.98
C THR A 28 21.11 4.25 -11.09
N GLU A 29 21.94 5.29 -10.95
CA GLU A 29 21.62 6.48 -10.13
C GLU A 29 20.28 7.14 -10.51
N ASN A 30 19.89 7.05 -11.76
CA ASN A 30 18.63 7.59 -12.29
C ASN A 30 17.49 6.56 -12.38
N SER A 31 17.66 5.34 -11.84
CA SER A 31 16.60 4.35 -11.88
C SER A 31 15.45 4.71 -10.92
N LEU A 32 14.24 4.30 -11.27
CA LEU A 32 13.06 4.47 -10.40
C LEU A 32 13.26 3.82 -9.01
N CYS A 33 14.11 2.80 -8.93
CA CYS A 33 14.45 2.14 -7.67
C CYS A 33 15.48 2.95 -6.86
N ALA A 34 16.44 3.59 -7.52
CA ALA A 34 17.44 4.45 -6.85
C ALA A 34 16.83 5.74 -6.30
N SER A 35 15.81 6.30 -6.95
CA SER A 35 15.10 7.48 -6.46
C SER A 35 14.37 7.26 -5.13
N ASN A 36 14.32 6.02 -4.64
CA ASN A 36 13.73 5.68 -3.35
C ASN A 36 14.61 6.06 -2.16
N ASN A 37 15.90 6.25 -2.37
CA ASN A 37 16.86 6.59 -1.31
C ASN A 37 17.05 8.11 -1.15
N GLY A 38 16.49 8.92 -2.05
CA GLY A 38 16.50 10.38 -1.95
C GLY A 38 15.42 10.89 -0.99
N SER A 39 15.78 11.89 -0.20
CA SER A 39 14.92 12.58 0.78
C SER A 39 13.72 13.33 0.19
N GLY A 40 13.54 13.30 -1.12
CA GLY A 40 12.38 13.86 -1.80
C GLY A 40 11.16 12.96 -1.69
N ARG A 41 10.15 13.38 -0.93
CA ARG A 41 8.83 12.73 -0.90
C ARG A 41 8.25 12.75 -2.31
N ASN A 42 8.43 11.67 -3.04
CA ASN A 42 7.91 11.56 -4.39
C ASN A 42 6.38 11.39 -4.32
N MET A 43 5.65 12.46 -4.58
CA MET A 43 4.18 12.49 -4.58
C MET A 43 3.57 11.37 -5.45
N ARG A 44 4.16 11.11 -6.60
CA ARG A 44 3.71 10.03 -7.50
C ARG A 44 3.80 8.66 -6.82
N LYS A 45 4.87 8.42 -6.06
CA LYS A 45 5.03 7.16 -5.30
C LYS A 45 3.97 7.04 -4.22
N THR A 46 3.71 8.12 -3.49
CA THR A 46 2.69 8.17 -2.45
C THR A 46 1.30 7.88 -3.02
N TYR A 47 0.93 8.49 -4.13
CA TYR A 47 -0.31 8.20 -4.83
C TYR A 47 -0.41 6.73 -5.27
N ASN A 48 0.63 6.20 -5.88
CA ASN A 48 0.66 4.79 -6.30
C ASN A 48 0.51 3.83 -5.11
N THR A 49 1.06 4.18 -3.96
CA THR A 49 0.91 3.40 -2.72
C THR A 49 -0.54 3.41 -2.25
N ILE A 50 -1.19 4.58 -2.22
CA ILE A 50 -2.61 4.69 -1.84
C ILE A 50 -3.50 3.92 -2.81
N VAL A 51 -3.28 4.08 -4.11
CA VAL A 51 -4.05 3.36 -5.15
C VAL A 51 -3.88 1.86 -5.01
N GLY A 52 -2.64 1.38 -4.84
CA GLY A 52 -2.36 -0.04 -4.63
C GLY A 52 -3.02 -0.60 -3.37
N ALA A 53 -2.96 0.13 -2.26
CA ALA A 53 -3.61 -0.25 -1.00
C ALA A 53 -5.14 -0.25 -1.12
N TYR A 54 -5.72 0.74 -1.79
CA TYR A 54 -7.16 0.82 -2.04
C TYR A 54 -7.68 -0.39 -2.85
N TYR A 55 -7.00 -0.72 -3.95
CA TYR A 55 -7.38 -1.88 -4.76
C TYR A 55 -7.17 -3.20 -4.02
N ALA A 56 -6.11 -3.33 -3.22
CA ALA A 56 -5.90 -4.49 -2.37
C ALA A 56 -7.06 -4.64 -1.36
N LEU A 57 -7.48 -3.54 -0.74
CA LEU A 57 -8.60 -3.54 0.18
C LEU A 57 -9.92 -3.88 -0.51
N LYS A 58 -10.16 -3.36 -1.71
CA LYS A 58 -11.39 -3.59 -2.47
C LYS A 58 -11.49 -5.03 -2.99
N GLU A 59 -10.41 -5.57 -3.55
CA GLU A 59 -10.43 -6.85 -4.26
C GLU A 59 -10.03 -8.04 -3.40
N GLN A 60 -9.20 -7.84 -2.38
CA GLN A 60 -8.62 -8.92 -1.57
C GLN A 60 -9.08 -8.90 -0.11
N ARG A 61 -10.03 -8.05 0.25
CA ARG A 61 -10.51 -7.90 1.64
C ARG A 61 -10.85 -9.24 2.27
N ASP A 62 -11.62 -10.07 1.58
CA ASP A 62 -12.09 -11.35 2.10
C ASP A 62 -10.93 -12.30 2.40
N LEU A 63 -9.93 -12.33 1.52
CA LEU A 63 -8.72 -13.12 1.70
C LEU A 63 -7.87 -12.60 2.85
N MET A 64 -7.70 -11.28 2.96
CA MET A 64 -6.96 -10.67 4.05
C MET A 64 -7.66 -10.90 5.39
N TYR A 65 -8.98 -10.78 5.43
CA TYR A 65 -9.78 -11.03 6.64
C TYR A 65 -9.68 -12.48 7.11
N LYS A 66 -9.69 -13.42 6.17
CA LYS A 66 -9.68 -14.85 6.46
C LYS A 66 -8.29 -15.38 6.83
N TYR A 67 -7.25 -14.91 6.15
CA TYR A 67 -5.91 -15.51 6.25
C TYR A 67 -4.84 -14.59 6.84
N ASP A 68 -5.01 -13.27 6.76
CA ASP A 68 -4.01 -12.31 7.23
C ASP A 68 -4.66 -10.98 7.67
N ILE A 69 -5.29 -11.02 8.85
CA ILE A 69 -5.92 -9.84 9.45
C ILE A 69 -4.91 -8.70 9.69
N LYS A 70 -3.65 -9.04 9.97
CA LYS A 70 -2.57 -8.06 10.15
C LYS A 70 -2.35 -7.26 8.88
N LYS A 71 -2.33 -7.92 7.73
CA LYS A 71 -2.20 -7.26 6.42
C LYS A 71 -3.38 -6.33 6.14
N TYR A 72 -4.59 -6.73 6.49
CA TYR A 72 -5.79 -5.89 6.37
C TYR A 72 -5.65 -4.59 7.19
N VAL A 73 -5.31 -4.71 8.47
CA VAL A 73 -5.13 -3.58 9.37
C VAL A 73 -4.00 -2.65 8.88
N MET A 74 -2.86 -3.23 8.50
CA MET A 74 -1.72 -2.48 7.97
C MET A 74 -2.03 -1.75 6.66
N THR A 75 -2.87 -2.32 5.80
CA THR A 75 -3.29 -1.68 4.55
C THR A 75 -4.05 -0.38 4.83
N ILE A 76 -4.96 -0.39 5.81
CA ILE A 76 -5.69 0.82 6.23
C ILE A 76 -4.72 1.84 6.84
N ALA A 77 -3.82 1.41 7.73
CA ALA A 77 -2.81 2.28 8.31
C ALA A 77 -1.92 2.97 7.26
N VAL A 78 -1.54 2.24 6.20
CA VAL A 78 -0.78 2.78 5.08
C VAL A 78 -1.57 3.86 4.33
N ILE A 79 -2.86 3.67 4.11
CA ILE A 79 -3.71 4.68 3.46
C ILE A 79 -3.78 5.94 4.33
N VAL A 80 -4.02 5.80 5.64
CA VAL A 80 -4.10 6.92 6.57
C VAL A 80 -2.79 7.70 6.62
N TYR A 81 -1.66 7.01 6.78
CA TYR A 81 -0.34 7.66 6.86
C TYR A 81 0.00 8.43 5.58
N ASN A 82 -0.27 7.83 4.42
CA ASN A 82 0.02 8.48 3.14
C ASN A 82 -0.93 9.63 2.82
N SER A 83 -2.13 9.66 3.40
CA SER A 83 -3.05 10.80 3.26
C SER A 83 -2.45 12.09 3.81
N PHE A 84 -1.68 12.00 4.90
CA PHE A 84 -0.98 13.17 5.46
C PHE A 84 0.12 13.68 4.52
N ASN A 85 0.80 12.77 3.81
CA ASN A 85 1.85 13.15 2.87
C ASN A 85 1.30 13.88 1.64
N ILE A 86 0.12 13.50 1.15
CA ILE A 86 -0.55 14.17 0.02
C ILE A 86 -1.40 15.35 0.45
N LYS A 87 -1.58 15.55 1.77
CA LYS A 87 -2.45 16.59 2.35
C LYS A 87 -3.89 16.55 1.84
N GLN A 88 -4.39 15.36 1.54
CA GLN A 88 -5.76 15.14 1.07
C GLN A 88 -6.44 14.06 1.92
N PRO A 89 -7.71 14.26 2.31
CA PRO A 89 -8.45 13.27 3.05
C PRO A 89 -8.76 12.07 2.15
N THR A 90 -8.49 10.87 2.64
CA THR A 90 -8.77 9.61 1.94
C THR A 90 -9.90 8.80 2.59
N PHE A 91 -10.60 9.39 3.55
CA PHE A 91 -11.70 8.74 4.27
C PHE A 91 -12.82 8.24 3.34
N HIS A 92 -13.08 8.97 2.25
CA HIS A 92 -14.06 8.59 1.24
C HIS A 92 -13.73 7.28 0.49
N LEU A 93 -12.48 6.81 0.58
CA LEU A 93 -12.07 5.53 0.00
C LEU A 93 -12.49 4.34 0.87
N MET A 94 -12.96 4.59 2.10
CA MET A 94 -13.40 3.55 3.04
C MET A 94 -14.87 3.22 2.78
N ASP A 95 -15.13 2.05 2.20
CA ASP A 95 -16.50 1.63 1.82
C ASP A 95 -17.26 1.02 2.99
N LYS A 96 -16.61 0.21 3.83
CA LYS A 96 -17.26 -0.51 4.92
C LYS A 96 -17.09 0.18 6.27
N VAL A 97 -18.04 -0.07 7.18
CA VAL A 97 -18.03 0.51 8.54
C VAL A 97 -16.76 0.13 9.31
N ASN A 98 -16.30 -1.12 9.20
CA ASN A 98 -15.07 -1.57 9.86
C ASN A 98 -13.84 -0.81 9.37
N ASP A 99 -13.76 -0.52 8.07
CA ASP A 99 -12.67 0.25 7.46
C ASP A 99 -12.69 1.69 7.99
N LYS A 100 -13.86 2.29 8.09
CA LYS A 100 -14.06 3.65 8.62
C LYS A 100 -13.66 3.74 10.09
N LEU A 101 -14.04 2.75 10.90
CA LEU A 101 -13.67 2.69 12.31
C LEU A 101 -12.15 2.57 12.48
N LEU A 102 -11.49 1.70 11.74
CA LEU A 102 -10.03 1.56 11.77
C LEU A 102 -9.34 2.83 11.26
N TYR A 103 -9.87 3.47 10.24
CA TYR A 103 -9.35 4.74 9.74
C TYR A 103 -9.34 5.81 10.83
N VAL A 104 -10.46 5.99 11.53
CA VAL A 104 -10.58 6.96 12.63
C VAL A 104 -9.66 6.58 13.80
N LEU A 105 -9.59 5.30 14.14
CA LEU A 105 -8.73 4.82 15.22
C LEU A 105 -7.25 5.10 14.96
N PHE A 106 -6.78 4.92 13.71
CA PHE A 106 -5.39 5.17 13.34
C PHE A 106 -5.06 6.63 13.07
N TYR A 107 -6.07 7.48 12.88
CA TYR A 107 -5.85 8.87 12.46
C TYR A 107 -4.97 9.65 13.44
N LEU A 108 -5.34 9.67 14.71
CA LEU A 108 -4.59 10.42 15.74
C LEU A 108 -3.18 9.89 16.00
N PRO A 109 -2.98 8.58 16.25
CA PRO A 109 -1.64 8.03 16.48
C PRO A 109 -0.70 8.24 15.29
N LEU A 110 -1.19 8.04 14.07
CA LEU A 110 -0.37 8.20 12.87
C LEU A 110 -0.10 9.67 12.54
N LEU A 111 -1.01 10.58 12.88
CA LEU A 111 -0.78 12.01 12.78
C LEU A 111 0.38 12.44 13.70
N LEU A 112 0.40 11.96 14.94
CA LEU A 112 1.48 12.23 15.88
C LEU A 112 2.83 11.71 15.37
N VAL A 113 2.87 10.47 14.89
CA VAL A 113 4.09 9.88 14.29
C VAL A 113 4.54 10.70 13.08
N TRP A 114 3.63 11.15 12.24
CA TRP A 114 3.96 11.96 11.08
C TRP A 114 4.53 13.33 11.45
N LEU A 115 3.96 13.98 12.48
CA LEU A 115 4.46 15.27 12.99
C LEU A 115 5.86 15.14 13.61
N LEU A 116 6.12 14.06 14.36
CA LEU A 116 7.43 13.80 14.98
C LEU A 116 8.53 13.48 13.96
N ARG A 117 8.17 12.97 12.79
CA ARG A 117 9.11 12.69 11.70
C ARG A 117 9.36 13.87 10.76
N ARG A 118 8.67 14.95 10.97
CA ARG A 118 8.87 16.19 10.23
C ARG A 118 10.06 16.98 10.77
#